data_2b098fb84f01f3b7040c4c60720bc927
#
_entry.id   2b098fb84f01f3b7040c4c60720bc927
#
_cell.length_a   1.000
_cell.length_b   1.000
_cell.length_c   1.000
_cell.angle_alpha   90.00
_cell.angle_beta   90.00
_cell.angle_gamma   90.00
#
_symmetry.space_group_name_H-M   'P 1'
#
loop_
_entity.id
_entity.type
_entity.pdbx_description
1 polymer ?
#
loop_
_entity_poly.entity_id
_entity_poly.type
_entity_poly.pdbx_seq_one_letter_code
_entity_poly.pdbx_strand_id
1 'polypeptide(L)'
;METTVITFDITSSFEDWAYAYDKSLPAQKEFGLESLYRGHEKDDPTKCVVIVSASEGALDKFMEANAEMVAASGHVMESTVLTTYMS
;
A
#
# COMPACT_ATOMS: atom_id res chain seq x y z
N MET A 1 -12.88 7.04 11.01
CA MET A 1 -12.36 6.29 9.86
C MET A 1 -11.22 7.07 9.23
N GLU A 2 -10.12 6.40 9.00
CA GLU A 2 -8.94 7.00 8.37
C GLU A 2 -8.85 6.56 6.92
N THR A 3 -8.57 7.51 6.02
CA THR A 3 -8.25 7.21 4.63
C THR A 3 -6.83 7.68 4.38
N THR A 4 -5.95 6.76 4.02
CA THR A 4 -4.54 7.07 3.83
C THR A 4 -4.16 6.93 2.36
N VAL A 5 -3.53 7.98 1.85
CA VAL A 5 -2.91 7.98 0.52
C VAL A 5 -1.44 7.68 0.71
N ILE A 6 -0.98 6.60 0.08
CA ILE A 6 0.38 6.09 0.22
C ILE A 6 1.05 6.20 -1.14
N THR A 7 2.11 6.99 -1.24
CA THR A 7 2.91 7.08 -2.46
C THR A 7 4.29 6.48 -2.20
N PHE A 8 4.85 5.80 -3.19
CA PHE A 8 6.13 5.11 -3.05
C PHE A 8 6.69 4.70 -4.42
N ASP A 9 7.98 4.38 -4.44
CA ASP A 9 8.64 3.85 -5.63
C ASP A 9 8.69 2.32 -5.55
N ILE A 10 8.78 1.66 -6.71
CA ILE A 10 8.95 0.21 -6.80
C ILE A 10 10.18 -0.12 -7.65
N THR A 11 10.78 -1.28 -7.36
CA THR A 11 11.93 -1.81 -8.13
C THR A 11 11.52 -2.89 -9.12
N SER A 12 10.33 -3.45 -8.98
CA SER A 12 9.77 -4.44 -9.90
C SER A 12 8.99 -3.75 -11.02
N SER A 13 8.45 -4.53 -11.96
CA SER A 13 7.45 -4.00 -12.88
C SER A 13 6.17 -3.70 -12.11
N PHE A 14 5.36 -2.80 -12.66
CA PHE A 14 4.07 -2.50 -12.02
C PHE A 14 3.18 -3.76 -11.97
N GLU A 15 3.20 -4.56 -13.02
CA GLU A 15 2.39 -5.80 -13.09
C GLU A 15 2.78 -6.77 -11.98
N ASP A 16 4.07 -6.95 -11.73
CA ASP A 16 4.55 -7.85 -10.68
C ASP A 16 4.19 -7.31 -9.30
N TRP A 17 4.38 -6.01 -9.10
CA TRP A 17 3.98 -5.38 -7.84
C TRP A 17 2.47 -5.50 -7.60
N ALA A 18 1.67 -5.22 -8.64
CA ALA A 18 0.21 -5.28 -8.54
C ALA A 18 -0.27 -6.70 -8.21
N TYR A 19 0.38 -7.72 -8.80
CA TYR A 19 0.07 -9.11 -8.49
C TYR A 19 0.34 -9.42 -7.02
N ALA A 20 1.49 -8.99 -6.51
CA ALA A 20 1.83 -9.18 -5.10
C ALA A 20 0.87 -8.40 -4.18
N TYR A 21 0.54 -7.17 -4.57
CA TYR A 21 -0.41 -6.35 -3.82
C TYR A 21 -1.78 -7.04 -3.73
N ASP A 22 -2.29 -7.54 -4.85
CA ASP A 22 -3.59 -8.19 -4.87
C ASP A 22 -3.61 -9.46 -4.00
N LYS A 23 -2.48 -10.16 -3.92
CA LYS A 23 -2.35 -11.31 -3.02
C LYS A 23 -2.37 -10.90 -1.55
N SER A 24 -2.04 -9.66 -1.24
CA SER A 24 -2.06 -9.16 0.14
C SER A 24 -3.46 -8.74 0.60
N LEU A 25 -4.45 -8.66 -0.30
CA LEU A 25 -5.78 -8.17 0.04
C LEU A 25 -6.47 -8.97 1.17
N PRO A 26 -6.39 -10.32 1.22
CA PRO A 26 -6.96 -11.05 2.35
C PRO A 26 -6.34 -10.66 3.69
N ALA A 27 -5.02 -10.48 3.75
CA ALA A 27 -4.34 -10.05 4.97
C ALA A 27 -4.72 -8.61 5.35
N GLN A 28 -4.86 -7.73 4.36
CA GLN A 28 -5.34 -6.37 4.60
C GLN A 28 -6.73 -6.40 5.25
N LYS A 29 -7.62 -7.22 4.71
CA LYS A 29 -8.98 -7.34 5.23
C LYS A 29 -8.99 -7.85 6.67
N GLU A 30 -8.13 -8.80 7.01
CA GLU A 30 -8.00 -9.32 8.37
C GLU A 30 -7.62 -8.22 9.37
N PHE A 31 -6.84 -7.24 8.94
CA PHE A 31 -6.44 -6.11 9.77
C PHE A 31 -7.44 -4.96 9.72
N GLY A 32 -8.56 -5.13 9.01
CA GLY A 32 -9.58 -4.10 8.91
C GLY A 32 -9.28 -3.01 7.89
N LEU A 33 -8.41 -3.30 6.92
CA LEU A 33 -8.13 -2.38 5.82
C LEU A 33 -9.05 -2.66 4.64
N GLU A 34 -9.50 -1.59 3.99
CA GLU A 34 -10.23 -1.65 2.74
C GLU A 34 -9.41 -0.92 1.66
N SER A 35 -8.96 -1.67 0.65
CA SER A 35 -8.21 -1.09 -0.46
C SER A 35 -9.18 -0.39 -1.41
N LEU A 36 -9.03 0.93 -1.56
CA LEU A 36 -9.92 1.73 -2.41
C LEU A 36 -9.35 1.90 -3.82
N TYR A 37 -8.03 1.96 -3.96
CA TYR A 37 -7.40 2.19 -5.24
C TYR A 37 -5.92 1.82 -5.19
N ARG A 38 -5.40 1.32 -6.31
CA ARG A 38 -3.97 1.17 -6.56
C ARG A 38 -3.65 1.56 -8.00
N GLY A 39 -2.52 2.19 -8.21
CA GLY A 39 -2.12 2.60 -9.54
C GLY A 39 -0.72 3.18 -9.56
N HIS A 40 -0.35 3.77 -10.69
CA HIS A 40 0.95 4.43 -10.85
C HIS A 40 0.77 5.75 -11.60
N GLU A 41 1.81 6.59 -11.58
CA GLU A 41 1.80 7.81 -12.37
C GLU A 41 1.68 7.47 -13.84
N LYS A 42 0.96 8.32 -14.57
CA LYS A 42 0.67 8.09 -16.00
C LYS A 42 1.93 7.84 -16.82
N ASP A 43 2.98 8.60 -16.56
CA ASP A 43 4.20 8.57 -17.37
C ASP A 43 5.37 7.86 -16.68
N ASP A 44 5.15 7.31 -15.46
CA ASP A 44 6.21 6.62 -14.71
C ASP A 44 5.63 5.46 -13.91
N PRO A 45 5.68 4.24 -14.43
CA PRO A 45 5.11 3.07 -13.75
C PRO A 45 5.89 2.62 -12.51
N THR A 46 7.03 3.25 -12.18
CA THR A 46 7.75 2.96 -10.94
C THR A 46 7.28 3.81 -9.78
N LYS A 47 6.44 4.82 -10.02
CA LYS A 47 5.89 5.68 -8.99
C LYS A 47 4.44 5.33 -8.74
N CYS A 48 4.19 4.71 -7.60
CA CYS A 48 2.91 4.09 -7.30
C CYS A 48 2.13 4.85 -6.24
N VAL A 49 0.83 4.61 -6.22
CA VAL A 49 -0.08 5.11 -5.19
C VAL A 49 -1.02 3.99 -4.77
N VAL A 50 -1.31 3.96 -3.47
CA VAL A 50 -2.34 3.10 -2.89
C VAL A 50 -3.19 3.97 -1.97
N ILE A 51 -4.49 3.76 -2.01
CA ILE A 51 -5.42 4.45 -1.12
C ILE A 51 -6.18 3.39 -0.33
N VAL A 52 -6.08 3.46 1.00
CA VAL A 52 -6.74 2.51 1.89
C VAL A 52 -7.56 3.24 2.94
N SER A 53 -8.67 2.62 3.32
CA SER A 53 -9.53 3.11 4.40
C SER A 53 -9.46 2.09 5.55
N ALA A 54 -9.38 2.56 6.78
CA ALA A 54 -9.24 1.71 7.95
C ALA A 54 -9.66 2.41 9.23
N SER A 55 -9.87 1.64 10.29
CA SER A 55 -10.02 2.19 11.62
C SER A 55 -8.68 2.72 12.10
N GLU A 56 -8.71 3.63 13.09
CA GLU A 56 -7.51 4.27 13.60
C GLU A 56 -6.45 3.25 14.06
N GLY A 57 -5.24 3.40 13.54
CA GLY A 57 -4.09 2.55 13.87
C GLY A 57 -4.02 1.22 13.15
N ALA A 58 -5.05 0.83 12.38
CA ALA A 58 -5.06 -0.47 11.71
C ALA A 58 -3.98 -0.57 10.63
N LEU A 59 -3.76 0.51 9.87
CA LEU A 59 -2.72 0.52 8.82
C LEU A 59 -1.32 0.33 9.42
N ASP A 60 -1.02 1.02 10.50
CA ASP A 60 0.29 0.89 11.17
C ASP A 60 0.52 -0.54 11.65
N LYS A 61 -0.49 -1.17 12.22
CA LYS A 61 -0.41 -2.57 12.67
C LYS A 61 -0.18 -3.51 11.50
N PHE A 62 -0.87 -3.28 10.38
CA PHE A 62 -0.69 -4.09 9.18
C PHE A 62 0.74 -3.96 8.66
N MET A 63 1.25 -2.74 8.51
CA MET A 63 2.59 -2.50 8.00
C MET A 63 3.65 -3.11 8.90
N GLU A 64 3.48 -3.04 10.21
CA GLU A 64 4.41 -3.65 11.16
C GLU A 64 4.41 -5.18 11.06
N ALA A 65 3.22 -5.79 11.01
CA ALA A 65 3.10 -7.25 10.96
C ALA A 65 3.53 -7.84 9.61
N ASN A 66 3.44 -7.08 8.52
CA ASN A 66 3.67 -7.58 7.16
C ASN A 66 4.82 -6.85 6.44
N ALA A 67 5.74 -6.23 7.17
CA ALA A 67 6.82 -5.44 6.59
C ALA A 67 7.65 -6.23 5.58
N GLU A 68 7.97 -7.49 5.87
CA GLU A 68 8.75 -8.33 4.96
C GLU A 68 8.01 -8.62 3.66
N MET A 69 6.71 -8.87 3.75
CA MET A 69 5.87 -9.12 2.57
C MET A 69 5.79 -7.87 1.70
N VAL A 70 5.63 -6.71 2.32
CA VAL A 70 5.57 -5.42 1.59
C VAL A 70 6.89 -5.16 0.89
N ALA A 71 8.02 -5.33 1.58
CA ALA A 71 9.35 -5.14 1.00
C ALA A 71 9.61 -6.11 -0.16
N ALA A 72 9.17 -7.37 -0.01
CA ALA A 72 9.37 -8.41 -1.03
C ALA A 72 8.61 -8.12 -2.33
N SER A 73 7.58 -7.27 -2.28
CA SER A 73 6.79 -6.91 -3.48
C SER A 73 7.51 -5.95 -4.43
N GLY A 74 8.67 -5.46 -4.04
CA GLY A 74 9.40 -4.43 -4.80
C GLY A 74 9.18 -3.02 -4.26
N HIS A 75 8.43 -2.86 -3.21
CA HIS A 75 8.16 -1.57 -2.56
C HIS A 75 9.45 -1.03 -1.92
N VAL A 76 9.86 0.16 -2.32
CA VAL A 76 11.03 0.82 -1.72
C VAL A 76 10.56 1.55 -0.46
N MET A 77 10.84 0.96 0.70
CA MET A 77 10.29 1.43 1.97
C MET A 77 10.65 2.89 2.31
N GLU A 78 11.88 3.31 2.04
CA GLU A 78 12.31 4.67 2.32
C GLU A 78 11.68 5.73 1.42
N SER A 79 11.05 5.32 0.31
CA SER A 79 10.32 6.24 -0.57
C SER A 79 8.89 6.49 -0.14
N THR A 80 8.42 5.77 0.89
CA THR A 80 7.01 5.79 1.30
C THR A 80 6.63 7.12 1.93
N VAL A 81 5.57 7.73 1.41
CA VAL A 81 4.94 8.92 1.99
C VAL A 81 3.50 8.59 2.31
N LEU A 82 3.12 8.79 3.56
CA LEU A 82 1.77 8.54 4.05
C LEU A 82 1.08 9.87 4.34
N THR A 83 -0.10 10.06 3.77
CA THR A 83 -0.95 11.22 4.09
C THR A 83 -2.31 10.67 4.51
N THR A 84 -2.67 10.89 5.76
CA THR A 84 -3.91 10.35 6.33
C THR A 84 -4.95 11.45 6.48
N TYR A 85 -6.14 11.16 5.99
CA TYR A 85 -7.29 12.05 6.05
C TYR A 85 -8.34 11.43 6.96
N MET A 86 -8.96 12.26 7.78
CA MET A 86 -10.00 11.82 8.72
C MET A 86 -11.37 12.22 8.20
N SER A 87 -12.35 11.36 8.43
CA SER A 87 -13.73 11.67 8.08
C SER A 87 -14.71 11.01 9.05
#